data_fb3b2fc1814036b99e7462086bd21ea3
#
_entry.id   fb3b2fc1814036b99e7462086bd21ea3
#
_cell.length_a   1.000
_cell.length_b   1.000
_cell.length_c   1.000
_cell.angle_alpha   90.00
_cell.angle_beta   90.00
_cell.angle_gamma   90.00
#
_symmetry.space_group_name_H-M   'P 1'
#
loop_
_entity.id
_entity.type
_entity.pdbx_description
1 polymer ?
#
loop_
_entity_poly.entity_id
_entity_poly.type
_entity_poly.pdbx_seq_one_letter_code
_entity_poly.pdbx_strand_id
1 'polypeptide(L)'
;MRILVVPVFSCVPRPLRGSGKRSPDSGVHSGLARGRATPAEARVVLGLTVRRPLDLGPGLRAGGDEGGAARPCRTVRVWLKRDSGQYWPSIYHAMPSPCSCMSFNPETRRLSIGLDNGTISEFILSEDYNKMTPVKNYQAHQSRVTMILFVLELEWVLSTGQDKQFAWHCSESGHRLGGYRTSAVASGLQFDVETRHVFIGDHSGQVTILKLEQENCSLVTTFRGHTGGVTALCWDPVQRVLFSGSSDHSVIMWDIGGRKGTAIELQGHNDKVQALSYAQHTRQLISCGGDGGIVVWNMDVERQETPEWLDSDSCQKCDQPFFWNFKQMWDSKKIGLRQHHCRKCGKAVCGKCSSKRSSIPLMGFEFEVRVCDSCHEAITDEERAPTATFHDSKHNIVHVHFDATRGWLLTSGTDKVIKLWDMTPVVS
;
A
#
# COMPACT_ATOMS: atom_id res chain seq x y z
N MET A 1 20.69 -9.53 -12.54
CA MET A 1 20.69 -9.59 -11.08
C MET A 1 19.61 -8.65 -10.58
N ARG A 2 18.50 -9.15 -10.04
CA ARG A 2 17.41 -8.30 -9.54
C ARG A 2 17.38 -8.38 -8.03
N ILE A 3 17.32 -7.24 -7.37
CA ILE A 3 17.43 -7.08 -5.93
C ILE A 3 16.04 -6.81 -5.38
N LEU A 4 15.72 -7.52 -4.30
CA LEU A 4 14.47 -7.36 -3.59
C LEU A 4 14.70 -6.43 -2.40
N VAL A 5 14.04 -5.27 -2.38
CA VAL A 5 14.20 -4.27 -1.33
C VAL A 5 12.94 -4.25 -0.48
N VAL A 6 13.09 -4.53 0.81
CA VAL A 6 11.97 -4.51 1.75
C VAL A 6 12.37 -3.81 3.04
N PRO A 7 11.65 -2.79 3.47
CA PRO A 7 11.78 -2.28 4.82
C PRO A 7 11.30 -3.33 5.83
N VAL A 8 12.19 -3.78 6.70
CA VAL A 8 11.85 -4.74 7.76
C VAL A 8 11.71 -4.02 9.08
N PHE A 9 10.54 -4.13 9.68
CA PHE A 9 10.28 -3.59 11.00
C PHE A 9 10.61 -4.64 12.08
N SER A 10 11.85 -4.67 12.56
CA SER A 10 12.21 -5.57 13.67
C SER A 10 13.23 -4.95 14.62
N CYS A 11 12.94 -4.97 15.92
CA CYS A 11 13.93 -4.89 16.99
C CYS A 11 14.20 -6.31 17.48
N VAL A 12 15.41 -6.85 17.24
CA VAL A 12 15.86 -8.07 17.87
C VAL A 12 16.53 -7.70 19.19
N PRO A 13 16.11 -8.23 20.35
CA PRO A 13 16.90 -8.13 21.58
C PRO A 13 18.21 -8.89 21.39
N ARG A 14 19.32 -8.36 21.87
CA ARG A 14 20.57 -9.13 21.96
C ARG A 14 20.30 -10.39 22.78
N PRO A 15 20.79 -11.58 22.37
CA PRO A 15 20.72 -12.75 23.23
C PRO A 15 21.56 -12.50 24.48
N LEU A 16 20.90 -12.49 25.63
CA LEU A 16 21.58 -12.69 26.91
C LEU A 16 22.24 -14.07 26.86
N ARG A 17 23.53 -14.13 27.08
CA ARG A 17 24.25 -15.39 27.33
C ARG A 17 23.66 -16.03 28.58
N GLY A 18 22.97 -17.14 28.40
CA GLY A 18 22.40 -17.94 29.46
C GLY A 18 22.34 -19.39 29.00
N SER A 19 23.14 -20.17 29.63
CA SER A 19 23.28 -21.63 29.64
C SER A 19 22.06 -22.49 29.32
N GLY A 20 22.29 -23.41 28.41
CA GLY A 20 21.82 -24.77 28.25
C GLY A 20 20.46 -25.22 28.74
N LYS A 21 19.67 -25.72 27.77
CA LYS A 21 19.08 -27.06 27.79
C LYS A 21 18.37 -27.34 26.47
N ARG A 22 18.70 -28.46 25.87
CA ARG A 22 18.06 -29.03 24.67
C ARG A 22 16.73 -29.69 25.07
N SER A 23 15.76 -29.65 24.19
CA SER A 23 14.83 -30.77 23.89
C SER A 23 13.96 -30.42 22.69
N PRO A 24 13.27 -31.41 22.04
CA PRO A 24 13.40 -31.63 20.63
C PRO A 24 12.07 -31.44 19.85
N ASP A 25 12.23 -31.42 18.52
CA ASP A 25 11.32 -31.81 17.44
C ASP A 25 9.81 -31.51 17.52
N SER A 26 9.37 -30.69 16.57
CA SER A 26 8.16 -30.99 15.82
C SER A 26 8.32 -30.56 14.37
N GLY A 27 8.39 -31.57 13.49
CA GLY A 27 8.58 -31.44 12.07
C GLY A 27 7.34 -30.82 11.37
N VAL A 28 7.60 -29.96 10.40
CA VAL A 28 6.64 -29.62 9.37
C VAL A 28 7.24 -30.01 8.03
N HIS A 29 6.63 -30.98 7.40
CA HIS A 29 6.98 -31.45 6.06
C HIS A 29 6.69 -30.38 5.03
N SER A 30 7.75 -29.92 4.34
CA SER A 30 7.66 -29.16 3.09
C SER A 30 7.94 -30.10 1.93
N GLY A 31 6.93 -30.38 1.10
CA GLY A 31 7.09 -31.10 -0.16
C GLY A 31 7.80 -30.19 -1.19
N LEU A 32 9.03 -30.51 -1.53
CA LEU A 32 9.82 -29.87 -2.55
C LEU A 32 9.72 -30.64 -3.87
N ALA A 33 9.09 -30.05 -4.87
CA ALA A 33 9.25 -30.48 -6.26
C ALA A 33 10.64 -30.06 -6.78
N ARG A 34 11.45 -31.03 -7.22
CA ARG A 34 12.78 -30.81 -7.78
C ARG A 34 12.67 -30.35 -9.24
N GLY A 35 12.86 -29.07 -9.51
CA GLY A 35 13.19 -28.54 -10.83
C GLY A 35 14.69 -28.25 -10.95
N ARG A 36 15.31 -28.62 -12.08
CA ARG A 36 16.74 -28.44 -12.36
C ARG A 36 17.15 -26.97 -12.26
N ALA A 37 18.16 -26.69 -11.44
CA ALA A 37 18.75 -25.36 -11.26
C ALA A 37 19.63 -24.97 -12.46
N THR A 38 19.38 -23.81 -13.03
CA THR A 38 20.33 -23.04 -13.84
C THR A 38 21.24 -22.18 -12.96
N PRO A 39 22.43 -21.72 -13.40
CA PRO A 39 23.48 -21.21 -12.52
C PRO A 39 23.09 -19.94 -11.75
N ALA A 40 23.62 -19.86 -10.53
CA ALA A 40 23.32 -18.97 -9.45
C ALA A 40 23.31 -17.47 -9.81
N GLU A 41 22.14 -16.88 -9.81
CA GLU A 41 22.00 -15.44 -9.61
C GLU A 41 22.02 -15.15 -8.11
N ALA A 42 23.02 -14.41 -7.67
CA ALA A 42 23.08 -13.91 -6.29
C ALA A 42 21.85 -13.06 -6.01
N ARG A 43 21.07 -13.42 -4.99
CA ARG A 43 19.83 -12.74 -4.61
C ARG A 43 20.08 -11.94 -3.36
N VAL A 44 19.80 -10.64 -3.43
CA VAL A 44 20.05 -9.70 -2.34
C VAL A 44 18.70 -9.27 -1.76
N VAL A 45 18.56 -9.34 -0.44
CA VAL A 45 17.44 -8.75 0.29
C VAL A 45 17.97 -7.61 1.13
N LEU A 46 17.47 -6.41 0.90
CA LEU A 46 17.73 -5.23 1.69
C LEU A 46 16.64 -5.07 2.74
N GLY A 47 17.01 -4.90 3.99
CA GLY A 47 16.04 -4.67 5.06
C GLY A 47 16.43 -3.49 5.92
N LEU A 48 15.47 -2.60 6.14
CA LEU A 48 15.51 -1.59 7.18
C LEU A 48 14.72 -2.07 8.38
N THR A 49 15.32 -1.94 9.55
CA THR A 49 14.54 -2.11 10.77
C THR A 49 13.97 -0.75 11.16
N VAL A 50 12.69 -0.52 10.86
CA VAL A 50 11.97 0.72 11.15
C VAL A 50 10.84 0.45 12.14
N ARG A 51 10.60 1.35 13.08
CA ARG A 51 9.44 1.33 13.97
C ARG A 51 8.51 2.49 13.61
N ARG A 52 7.23 2.21 13.32
CA ARG A 52 6.21 3.25 13.40
C ARG A 52 5.91 3.54 14.88
N PRO A 53 5.72 4.81 15.29
CA PRO A 53 5.08 5.08 16.56
C PRO A 53 3.69 4.44 16.53
N LEU A 54 3.34 3.73 17.59
CA LEU A 54 1.95 3.39 17.85
C LEU A 54 1.20 4.73 17.96
N ASP A 55 0.21 4.96 17.11
CA ASP A 55 -0.81 5.99 17.34
C ASP A 55 -1.58 5.58 18.60
N LEU A 56 -1.07 6.01 19.73
CA LEU A 56 -1.84 6.01 20.98
C LEU A 56 -2.88 7.11 20.84
N GLY A 57 -4.12 6.71 20.55
CA GLY A 57 -5.26 7.61 20.63
C GLY A 57 -5.29 8.31 22.00
N PRO A 58 -5.87 9.51 22.12
CA PRO A 58 -5.90 10.27 23.35
C PRO A 58 -6.78 9.56 24.39
N GLY A 59 -6.20 8.78 25.30
CA GLY A 59 -7.02 8.18 26.37
C GLY A 59 -6.39 7.17 27.31
N LEU A 60 -5.14 6.79 27.20
CA LEU A 60 -4.52 5.87 28.17
C LEU A 60 -3.32 6.52 28.86
N ARG A 61 -3.52 7.02 30.07
CA ARG A 61 -2.44 7.35 31.00
C ARG A 61 -1.80 6.04 31.46
N ALA A 62 -0.53 5.88 31.17
CA ALA A 62 0.29 4.79 31.70
C ALA A 62 0.45 4.96 33.22
N GLY A 63 -0.11 4.04 33.97
CA GLY A 63 0.34 3.73 35.34
C GLY A 63 1.72 3.11 35.25
N GLY A 64 2.61 3.54 36.14
CA GLY A 64 4.01 3.18 36.10
C GLY A 64 4.29 1.67 36.14
N ASP A 65 5.15 1.27 35.22
CA ASP A 65 6.07 0.15 35.42
C ASP A 65 7.28 0.39 34.50
N GLU A 66 8.46 0.27 35.04
CA GLU A 66 9.74 0.43 34.35
C GLU A 66 10.00 -0.71 33.33
N GLY A 67 9.18 -0.80 32.30
CA GLY A 67 9.36 -1.65 31.14
C GLY A 67 10.18 -0.89 30.09
N GLY A 68 11.43 -1.34 29.86
CA GLY A 68 12.37 -0.72 28.95
C GLY A 68 11.74 -0.38 27.59
N ALA A 69 11.51 0.89 27.32
CA ALA A 69 11.03 1.40 26.05
C ALA A 69 11.91 0.85 24.93
N ALA A 70 11.35 0.03 24.07
CA ALA A 70 12.09 -0.59 22.97
C ALA A 70 12.65 0.51 22.08
N ARG A 71 13.98 0.69 22.13
CA ARG A 71 14.70 1.73 21.39
C ARG A 71 14.43 1.60 19.90
N PRO A 72 14.15 2.71 19.19
CA PRO A 72 13.92 2.70 17.75
C PRO A 72 15.15 2.14 17.03
N CYS A 73 14.92 1.36 15.99
CA CYS A 73 16.01 0.67 15.31
C CYS A 73 16.78 1.62 14.39
N ARG A 74 18.10 1.64 14.55
CA ARG A 74 19.04 2.48 13.81
C ARG A 74 19.96 1.64 12.95
N THR A 75 19.45 0.58 12.31
CA THR A 75 20.33 -0.32 11.56
C THR A 75 19.80 -0.64 10.18
N VAL A 76 20.69 -0.66 9.23
CA VAL A 76 20.51 -1.17 7.87
C VAL A 76 21.12 -2.56 7.79
N ARG A 77 20.42 -3.47 7.16
CA ARG A 77 20.88 -4.84 6.97
C ARG A 77 20.71 -5.27 5.53
N VAL A 78 21.70 -6.00 5.02
CA VAL A 78 21.64 -6.65 3.72
C VAL A 78 21.80 -8.14 3.93
N TRP A 79 20.93 -8.93 3.31
CA TRP A 79 21.02 -10.38 3.31
C TRP A 79 21.24 -10.88 1.89
N LEU A 80 22.14 -11.85 1.76
CA LEU A 80 22.44 -12.53 0.51
C LEU A 80 21.91 -13.97 0.57
N LYS A 81 21.27 -14.42 -0.50
CA LYS A 81 20.88 -15.82 -0.65
C LYS A 81 22.09 -16.63 -1.09
N ARG A 82 22.46 -17.67 -0.34
CA ARG A 82 23.50 -18.65 -0.69
C ARG A 82 22.95 -19.76 -1.58
N ASP A 83 23.84 -20.54 -2.17
CA ASP A 83 23.48 -21.69 -3.01
C ASP A 83 22.65 -22.75 -2.25
N SER A 84 22.81 -22.82 -0.91
CA SER A 84 21.97 -23.64 -0.03
C SER A 84 20.51 -23.19 0.04
N GLY A 85 20.16 -22.06 -0.55
CA GLY A 85 18.83 -21.44 -0.49
C GLY A 85 18.61 -20.58 0.76
N GLN A 86 19.51 -20.59 1.72
CA GLN A 86 19.41 -19.82 2.95
C GLN A 86 19.89 -18.37 2.74
N TYR A 87 19.26 -17.42 3.46
CA TYR A 87 19.69 -16.03 3.49
C TYR A 87 20.67 -15.80 4.63
N TRP A 88 21.79 -15.14 4.31
CA TRP A 88 22.85 -14.83 5.22
C TRP A 88 23.07 -13.31 5.33
N PRO A 89 23.21 -12.74 6.55
CA PRO A 89 23.52 -11.33 6.72
C PRO A 89 24.89 -10.99 6.16
N SER A 90 24.92 -10.05 5.21
CA SER A 90 26.16 -9.56 4.58
C SER A 90 26.61 -8.23 5.16
N ILE A 91 25.68 -7.27 5.26
CA ILE A 91 25.96 -5.94 5.81
C ILE A 91 25.11 -5.71 7.07
N TYR A 92 25.76 -5.15 8.09
CA TYR A 92 25.13 -4.58 9.27
C TYR A 92 25.73 -3.19 9.51
N HIS A 93 24.93 -2.14 9.29
CA HIS A 93 25.38 -0.76 9.43
C HIS A 93 24.48 0.00 10.41
N ALA A 94 25.13 0.69 11.38
CA ALA A 94 24.42 1.51 12.36
C ALA A 94 24.27 2.94 11.84
N MET A 95 23.06 3.48 11.91
CA MET A 95 22.73 4.83 11.47
C MET A 95 22.72 5.81 12.67
N PRO A 96 22.97 7.10 12.44
CA PRO A 96 23.00 8.11 13.49
C PRO A 96 21.61 8.37 14.11
N SER A 97 20.55 8.19 13.33
CA SER A 97 19.14 8.35 13.74
C SER A 97 18.32 7.15 13.32
N PRO A 98 17.11 6.92 13.89
CA PRO A 98 16.23 5.87 13.44
C PRO A 98 15.90 5.99 11.95
N CYS A 99 15.91 4.85 11.25
CA CYS A 99 15.56 4.78 9.84
C CYS A 99 14.03 4.79 9.69
N SER A 100 13.51 5.52 8.73
CA SER A 100 12.07 5.68 8.49
C SER A 100 11.60 5.08 7.16
N CYS A 101 12.37 5.23 6.11
CA CYS A 101 12.08 4.74 4.77
C CYS A 101 13.39 4.52 3.99
N MET A 102 13.29 3.88 2.83
CA MET A 102 14.43 3.72 1.93
C MET A 102 13.98 3.64 0.48
N SER A 103 14.90 3.99 -0.42
CA SER A 103 14.80 3.77 -1.86
C SER A 103 16.12 3.17 -2.34
N PHE A 104 16.04 2.17 -3.20
CA PHE A 104 17.20 1.51 -3.77
C PHE A 104 17.10 1.44 -5.29
N ASN A 105 18.16 1.90 -5.95
CA ASN A 105 18.29 1.76 -7.40
C ASN A 105 19.27 0.62 -7.69
N PRO A 106 18.83 -0.48 -8.32
CA PRO A 106 19.67 -1.65 -8.60
C PRO A 106 20.72 -1.41 -9.68
N GLU A 107 20.49 -0.49 -10.61
CA GLU A 107 21.43 -0.21 -11.73
C GLU A 107 22.66 0.52 -11.23
N THR A 108 22.48 1.53 -10.43
CA THR A 108 23.57 2.31 -9.82
C THR A 108 24.05 1.79 -8.47
N ARG A 109 23.32 0.83 -7.89
CA ARG A 109 23.53 0.30 -6.53
C ARG A 109 23.47 1.38 -5.44
N ARG A 110 22.78 2.50 -5.73
CA ARG A 110 22.54 3.59 -4.77
C ARG A 110 21.40 3.25 -3.82
N LEU A 111 21.63 3.42 -2.54
CA LEU A 111 20.67 3.21 -1.46
C LEU A 111 20.49 4.53 -0.70
N SER A 112 19.29 5.09 -0.77
CA SER A 112 18.91 6.30 -0.03
C SER A 112 18.08 5.91 1.18
N ILE A 113 18.44 6.40 2.36
CA ILE A 113 17.81 6.06 3.64
C ILE A 113 17.32 7.34 4.31
N GLY A 114 16.01 7.42 4.54
CA GLY A 114 15.39 8.47 5.31
C GLY A 114 15.47 8.22 6.80
N LEU A 115 15.71 9.26 7.56
CA LEU A 115 15.90 9.22 9.00
C LEU A 115 14.81 10.04 9.72
N ASP A 116 14.63 9.72 11.01
CA ASP A 116 13.67 10.42 11.88
C ASP A 116 14.05 11.88 12.16
N ASN A 117 15.32 12.23 11.98
CA ASN A 117 15.80 13.61 12.12
C ASN A 117 15.64 14.46 10.84
N GLY A 118 15.02 13.92 9.79
CA GLY A 118 14.80 14.64 8.53
C GLY A 118 15.93 14.55 7.51
N THR A 119 17.03 13.90 7.86
CA THR A 119 18.17 13.68 6.94
C THR A 119 17.90 12.48 6.04
N ILE A 120 18.34 12.56 4.79
CA ILE A 120 18.44 11.43 3.87
C ILE A 120 19.92 11.11 3.71
N SER A 121 20.33 9.89 4.01
CA SER A 121 21.69 9.40 3.84
C SER A 121 21.76 8.50 2.62
N GLU A 122 22.68 8.81 1.70
CA GLU A 122 22.89 8.04 0.47
C GLU A 122 24.17 7.22 0.56
N PHE A 123 24.08 5.99 0.11
CA PHE A 123 25.18 5.01 0.09
C PHE A 123 25.24 4.33 -1.28
N ILE A 124 26.46 3.84 -1.63
CA ILE A 124 26.65 2.92 -2.74
C ILE A 124 27.01 1.54 -2.18
N LEU A 125 26.34 0.51 -2.67
CA LEU A 125 26.67 -0.88 -2.36
C LEU A 125 27.72 -1.40 -3.34
N SER A 126 28.70 -2.17 -2.83
CA SER A 126 29.67 -2.87 -3.67
C SER A 126 28.98 -3.92 -4.58
N GLU A 127 29.64 -4.38 -5.61
CA GLU A 127 29.10 -5.37 -6.58
C GLU A 127 28.73 -6.69 -5.91
N ASP A 128 29.49 -7.10 -4.92
CA ASP A 128 29.29 -8.31 -4.13
C ASP A 128 28.33 -8.09 -2.95
N TYR A 129 27.79 -6.86 -2.76
CA TYR A 129 26.90 -6.47 -1.66
C TYR A 129 27.43 -6.76 -0.25
N ASN A 130 28.75 -6.77 -0.10
CA ASN A 130 29.41 -6.97 1.20
C ASN A 130 29.85 -5.67 1.87
N LYS A 131 29.86 -4.56 1.10
CA LYS A 131 30.31 -3.25 1.59
C LYS A 131 29.28 -2.17 1.23
N MET A 132 29.07 -1.23 2.14
CA MET A 132 28.24 -0.05 1.96
C MET A 132 29.08 1.20 2.23
N THR A 133 29.24 2.04 1.22
CA THR A 133 30.08 3.24 1.26
C THR A 133 29.18 4.48 1.30
N PRO A 134 29.32 5.38 2.29
CA PRO A 134 28.55 6.62 2.33
C PRO A 134 28.96 7.54 1.17
N VAL A 135 27.99 8.17 0.54
CA VAL A 135 28.20 9.11 -0.57
C VAL A 135 27.84 10.52 -0.14
N LYS A 136 26.60 10.72 0.34
CA LYS A 136 26.05 12.03 0.59
C LYS A 136 24.95 12.03 1.65
N ASN A 137 24.75 13.18 2.28
CA ASN A 137 23.63 13.45 3.17
C ASN A 137 22.86 14.68 2.68
N TYR A 138 21.53 14.57 2.65
CA TYR A 138 20.62 15.66 2.31
C TYR A 138 19.89 16.10 3.58
N GLN A 139 19.93 17.38 3.90
CA GLN A 139 19.08 17.98 4.93
C GLN A 139 17.72 18.30 4.32
N ALA A 140 16.92 17.25 4.09
CA ALA A 140 15.72 17.34 3.28
C ALA A 140 14.52 17.91 4.05
N HIS A 141 14.37 17.52 5.32
CA HIS A 141 13.21 17.83 6.15
C HIS A 141 13.62 18.25 7.57
N GLN A 142 12.70 18.93 8.27
CA GLN A 142 12.89 19.33 9.67
C GLN A 142 12.45 18.24 10.66
N SER A 143 11.77 17.19 10.16
CA SER A 143 11.30 16.07 10.94
C SER A 143 11.39 14.79 10.11
N ARG A 144 10.90 13.68 10.67
CA ARG A 144 10.97 12.36 10.06
C ARG A 144 10.64 12.37 8.57
N VAL A 145 11.52 11.79 7.76
CA VAL A 145 11.27 11.50 6.34
C VAL A 145 10.25 10.37 6.24
N THR A 146 9.19 10.55 5.45
CA THR A 146 8.12 9.57 5.32
C THR A 146 8.29 8.68 4.09
N MET A 147 8.70 9.25 2.96
CA MET A 147 8.96 8.53 1.71
C MET A 147 10.16 9.12 0.98
N ILE A 148 10.83 8.27 0.20
CA ILE A 148 11.90 8.65 -0.72
C ILE A 148 11.71 7.92 -2.04
N LEU A 149 11.94 8.64 -3.13
CA LEU A 149 12.00 8.11 -4.48
C LEU A 149 13.24 8.66 -5.19
N PHE A 150 14.07 7.78 -5.72
CA PHE A 150 15.20 8.16 -6.57
C PHE A 150 14.80 8.02 -8.04
N VAL A 151 14.94 9.10 -8.80
CA VAL A 151 14.64 9.18 -10.23
C VAL A 151 15.95 9.27 -10.99
N LEU A 152 16.38 8.14 -11.55
CA LEU A 152 17.69 8.01 -12.19
C LEU A 152 17.82 8.92 -13.42
N GLU A 153 16.79 8.97 -14.25
CA GLU A 153 16.80 9.69 -15.53
C GLU A 153 16.98 11.20 -15.38
N LEU A 154 16.62 11.72 -14.22
CA LEU A 154 16.73 13.16 -13.90
C LEU A 154 17.81 13.43 -12.85
N GLU A 155 18.40 12.38 -12.28
CA GLU A 155 19.29 12.47 -11.11
C GLU A 155 18.64 13.25 -9.95
N TRP A 156 17.35 12.95 -9.66
CA TRP A 156 16.61 13.59 -8.60
C TRP A 156 16.31 12.64 -7.44
N VAL A 157 16.43 13.17 -6.23
CA VAL A 157 15.95 12.54 -5.00
C VAL A 157 14.71 13.28 -4.53
N LEU A 158 13.55 12.66 -4.67
CA LEU A 158 12.26 13.16 -4.21
C LEU A 158 11.96 12.62 -2.82
N SER A 159 11.45 13.46 -1.93
CA SER A 159 11.13 13.03 -0.57
C SER A 159 9.94 13.78 0.02
N THR A 160 9.30 13.13 0.98
CA THR A 160 8.24 13.72 1.81
C THR A 160 8.59 13.56 3.28
N GLY A 161 8.07 14.44 4.13
CA GLY A 161 8.34 14.43 5.57
C GLY A 161 7.11 14.67 6.44
N GLN A 162 7.25 14.40 7.73
CA GLN A 162 6.24 14.74 8.74
C GLN A 162 6.04 16.24 8.92
N ASP A 163 6.98 17.06 8.43
CA ASP A 163 6.89 18.53 8.36
C ASP A 163 5.89 19.04 7.31
N LYS A 164 5.14 18.14 6.67
CA LYS A 164 4.19 18.43 5.58
C LYS A 164 4.87 19.06 4.37
N GLN A 165 6.13 18.73 4.14
CA GLN A 165 6.88 19.17 2.98
C GLN A 165 7.11 18.02 2.02
N PHE A 166 6.97 18.31 0.74
CA PHE A 166 7.56 17.57 -0.36
C PHE A 166 8.78 18.36 -0.84
N ALA A 167 9.89 17.68 -1.10
CA ALA A 167 11.14 18.29 -1.55
C ALA A 167 11.81 17.41 -2.60
N TRP A 168 12.56 18.03 -3.52
CA TRP A 168 13.44 17.31 -4.42
C TRP A 168 14.82 17.97 -4.47
N HIS A 169 15.82 17.11 -4.63
CA HIS A 169 17.24 17.48 -4.62
C HIS A 169 17.92 16.90 -5.85
N CYS A 170 18.92 17.59 -6.35
CA CYS A 170 19.84 17.02 -7.33
C CYS A 170 20.75 15.99 -6.64
N SER A 171 20.82 14.77 -7.15
CA SER A 171 21.63 13.70 -6.55
C SER A 171 23.12 13.90 -6.80
N GLU A 172 23.51 14.59 -7.87
CA GLU A 172 24.91 14.91 -8.17
C GLU A 172 25.46 16.00 -7.25
N SER A 173 24.79 17.15 -7.18
CA SER A 173 25.23 18.29 -6.38
C SER A 173 24.82 18.21 -4.90
N GLY A 174 23.72 17.55 -4.60
CA GLY A 174 23.11 17.52 -3.27
C GLY A 174 22.26 18.76 -2.96
N HIS A 175 22.17 19.72 -3.87
CA HIS A 175 21.39 20.93 -3.66
C HIS A 175 19.89 20.67 -3.72
N ARG A 176 19.15 21.35 -2.86
CA ARG A 176 17.70 21.37 -2.91
C ARG A 176 17.25 22.17 -4.12
N LEU A 177 16.50 21.54 -5.03
CA LEU A 177 15.98 22.17 -6.22
C LEU A 177 14.64 22.88 -5.95
N GLY A 178 13.80 22.28 -5.12
CA GLY A 178 12.52 22.89 -4.79
C GLY A 178 11.77 22.19 -3.68
N GLY A 179 10.53 22.65 -3.44
CA GLY A 179 9.64 22.08 -2.43
C GLY A 179 8.22 22.56 -2.58
N TYR A 180 7.30 21.79 -2.02
CA TYR A 180 5.87 22.07 -1.97
C TYR A 180 5.29 21.70 -0.60
N ARG A 181 4.41 22.54 -0.05
CA ARG A 181 3.75 22.26 1.23
C ARG A 181 2.43 21.55 1.01
N THR A 182 2.31 20.34 1.55
CA THR A 182 1.08 19.54 1.51
C THR A 182 0.09 19.98 2.60
N SER A 183 -1.18 19.62 2.43
CA SER A 183 -2.23 19.93 3.41
C SER A 183 -2.05 19.16 4.73
N ALA A 184 -1.62 17.91 4.63
CA ALA A 184 -1.33 17.04 5.77
C ALA A 184 -0.01 16.30 5.56
N VAL A 185 0.38 15.46 6.51
CA VAL A 185 1.58 14.63 6.40
C VAL A 185 1.44 13.68 5.20
N ALA A 186 2.38 13.75 4.27
CA ALA A 186 2.42 12.88 3.10
C ALA A 186 2.96 11.49 3.48
N SER A 187 2.32 10.45 2.96
CA SER A 187 2.62 9.05 3.21
C SER A 187 2.73 8.21 1.94
N GLY A 188 2.28 8.73 0.80
CA GLY A 188 2.43 8.11 -0.52
C GLY A 188 3.18 9.04 -1.47
N LEU A 189 4.08 8.49 -2.28
CA LEU A 189 4.86 9.23 -3.27
C LEU A 189 5.07 8.36 -4.51
N GLN A 190 4.71 8.88 -5.68
CA GLN A 190 4.99 8.28 -6.98
C GLN A 190 5.38 9.38 -7.97
N PHE A 191 6.09 9.01 -9.03
CA PHE A 191 6.56 9.95 -10.04
C PHE A 191 6.46 9.36 -11.43
N ASP A 192 5.94 10.12 -12.36
CA ASP A 192 5.94 9.82 -13.79
C ASP A 192 7.07 10.59 -14.47
N VAL A 193 8.08 9.86 -14.92
CA VAL A 193 9.30 10.44 -15.52
C VAL A 193 8.97 11.13 -16.85
N GLU A 194 8.07 10.53 -17.64
CA GLU A 194 7.74 11.02 -18.99
C GLU A 194 7.08 12.39 -18.95
N THR A 195 6.08 12.56 -18.08
CA THR A 195 5.33 13.81 -17.98
C THR A 195 5.80 14.73 -16.86
N ARG A 196 6.76 14.27 -16.05
CA ARG A 196 7.28 14.95 -14.85
C ARG A 196 6.19 15.27 -13.81
N HIS A 197 5.17 14.43 -13.71
CA HIS A 197 4.16 14.55 -12.68
C HIS A 197 4.57 13.77 -11.42
N VAL A 198 4.44 14.41 -10.28
CA VAL A 198 4.55 13.76 -8.97
C VAL A 198 3.16 13.61 -8.35
N PHE A 199 2.91 12.43 -7.79
CA PHE A 199 1.69 12.07 -7.09
C PHE A 199 1.99 11.97 -5.61
N ILE A 200 1.29 12.76 -4.79
CA ILE A 200 1.52 12.85 -3.34
C ILE A 200 0.23 12.54 -2.62
N GLY A 201 0.19 11.42 -1.90
CA GLY A 201 -0.92 11.05 -1.03
C GLY A 201 -0.66 11.48 0.40
N ASP A 202 -1.64 12.09 1.06
CA ASP A 202 -1.49 12.58 2.43
C ASP A 202 -2.52 12.01 3.41
N HIS A 203 -2.31 12.26 4.69
CA HIS A 203 -3.19 11.79 5.77
C HIS A 203 -4.57 12.45 5.79
N SER A 204 -4.82 13.49 5.00
CA SER A 204 -6.17 14.05 4.83
C SER A 204 -7.03 13.31 3.81
N GLY A 205 -6.49 12.25 3.18
CA GLY A 205 -7.18 11.49 2.13
C GLY A 205 -7.07 12.10 0.73
N GLN A 206 -6.24 13.11 0.58
CA GLN A 206 -6.05 13.79 -0.71
C GLN A 206 -4.86 13.21 -1.47
N VAL A 207 -4.98 13.19 -2.79
CA VAL A 207 -3.86 12.94 -3.70
C VAL A 207 -3.61 14.21 -4.51
N THR A 208 -2.47 14.84 -4.26
CA THR A 208 -2.05 16.06 -4.96
C THR A 208 -1.16 15.70 -6.13
N ILE A 209 -1.43 16.26 -7.30
CA ILE A 209 -0.64 16.08 -8.52
C ILE A 209 0.06 17.39 -8.82
N LEU A 210 1.39 17.36 -8.85
CA LEU A 210 2.22 18.51 -9.24
C LEU A 210 3.00 18.16 -10.50
N LYS A 211 3.18 19.12 -11.37
CA LYS A 211 4.15 19.06 -12.47
C LYS A 211 5.46 19.66 -11.97
N LEU A 212 6.54 18.91 -12.04
CA LEU A 212 7.86 19.36 -11.63
C LEU A 212 8.65 19.89 -12.82
N GLU A 213 9.29 21.03 -12.62
CA GLU A 213 10.35 21.56 -13.44
C GLU A 213 11.66 21.51 -12.63
N GLN A 214 12.76 22.03 -13.18
CA GLN A 214 14.04 21.89 -12.53
C GLN A 214 14.06 22.49 -11.11
N GLU A 215 13.57 23.72 -10.96
CA GLU A 215 13.57 24.44 -9.69
C GLU A 215 12.16 24.88 -9.22
N ASN A 216 11.13 24.59 -10.03
CA ASN A 216 9.78 24.99 -9.77
C ASN A 216 8.81 23.81 -9.86
N CYS A 217 7.65 23.97 -9.27
CA CYS A 217 6.52 23.07 -9.46
C CYS A 217 5.22 23.85 -9.63
N SER A 218 4.30 23.29 -10.38
CA SER A 218 2.95 23.81 -10.54
C SER A 218 1.92 22.77 -10.09
N LEU A 219 0.89 23.23 -9.37
CA LEU A 219 -0.23 22.38 -8.99
C LEU A 219 -1.08 22.10 -10.25
N VAL A 220 -1.22 20.82 -10.57
CA VAL A 220 -2.09 20.38 -11.68
C VAL A 220 -3.51 20.17 -11.17
N THR A 221 -3.67 19.32 -10.15
CA THR A 221 -4.97 19.05 -9.54
C THR A 221 -4.82 18.37 -8.19
N THR A 222 -5.92 18.24 -7.47
CA THR A 222 -6.00 17.48 -6.21
C THR A 222 -7.23 16.57 -6.25
N PHE A 223 -7.02 15.28 -6.14
CA PHE A 223 -8.09 14.30 -6.05
C PHE A 223 -8.56 14.13 -4.61
N ARG A 224 -9.87 14.01 -4.47
CA ARG A 224 -10.54 13.77 -3.20
C ARG A 224 -11.53 12.63 -3.39
N GLY A 225 -11.47 11.63 -2.55
CA GLY A 225 -12.36 10.45 -2.63
C GLY A 225 -12.21 9.56 -1.40
N HIS A 226 -11.01 9.49 -0.83
CA HIS A 226 -10.80 8.79 0.41
C HIS A 226 -11.36 9.56 1.63
N THR A 227 -12.02 8.81 2.53
CA THR A 227 -12.49 9.34 3.82
C THR A 227 -11.44 9.17 4.93
N GLY A 228 -10.40 8.38 4.70
CA GLY A 228 -9.25 8.19 5.55
C GLY A 228 -7.95 8.62 4.89
N GLY A 229 -6.85 8.65 5.66
CA GLY A 229 -5.54 9.03 5.13
C GLY A 229 -5.03 8.06 4.06
N VAL A 230 -4.46 8.59 2.98
CA VAL A 230 -3.75 7.79 1.97
C VAL A 230 -2.52 7.15 2.62
N THR A 231 -2.33 5.85 2.42
CA THR A 231 -1.24 5.08 3.02
C THR A 231 -0.20 4.62 2.01
N ALA A 232 -0.64 4.38 0.77
CA ALA A 232 0.22 3.91 -0.31
C ALA A 232 -0.29 4.40 -1.66
N LEU A 233 0.64 4.56 -2.61
CA LEU A 233 0.36 4.88 -4.01
C LEU A 233 1.11 3.92 -4.92
N CYS A 234 0.51 3.57 -6.08
CA CYS A 234 1.16 2.90 -7.20
C CYS A 234 0.75 3.59 -8.50
N TRP A 235 1.69 3.74 -9.43
CA TRP A 235 1.48 4.36 -10.72
C TRP A 235 1.69 3.37 -11.86
N ASP A 236 0.76 3.32 -12.80
CA ASP A 236 0.91 2.63 -14.09
C ASP A 236 1.10 3.68 -15.20
N PRO A 237 2.33 3.86 -15.71
CA PRO A 237 2.61 4.85 -16.75
C PRO A 237 2.03 4.46 -18.12
N VAL A 238 1.80 3.16 -18.38
CA VAL A 238 1.28 2.69 -19.67
C VAL A 238 -0.22 2.97 -19.79
N GLN A 239 -0.99 2.58 -18.78
CA GLN A 239 -2.43 2.83 -18.75
C GLN A 239 -2.77 4.22 -18.22
N ARG A 240 -1.81 4.95 -17.65
CA ARG A 240 -1.96 6.25 -17.01
C ARG A 240 -3.00 6.20 -15.88
N VAL A 241 -2.89 5.16 -15.07
CA VAL A 241 -3.77 4.90 -13.93
C VAL A 241 -2.98 5.00 -12.64
N LEU A 242 -3.51 5.73 -11.67
CA LEU A 242 -2.97 5.80 -10.32
C LEU A 242 -3.84 4.98 -9.38
N PHE A 243 -3.21 4.18 -8.53
CA PHE A 243 -3.87 3.45 -7.45
C PHE A 243 -3.48 4.08 -6.11
N SER A 244 -4.48 4.32 -5.26
CA SER A 244 -4.26 4.81 -3.91
C SER A 244 -4.92 3.89 -2.89
N GLY A 245 -4.17 3.45 -1.89
CA GLY A 245 -4.68 2.72 -0.73
C GLY A 245 -4.86 3.64 0.46
N SER A 246 -5.85 3.38 1.30
CA SER A 246 -6.18 4.26 2.41
C SER A 246 -6.50 3.53 3.72
N SER A 247 -6.46 4.29 4.79
CA SER A 247 -6.92 3.86 6.11
C SER A 247 -8.44 3.69 6.21
N ASP A 248 -9.21 4.09 5.20
CA ASP A 248 -10.64 3.83 5.07
C ASP A 248 -10.96 2.43 4.52
N HIS A 249 -9.96 1.56 4.39
CA HIS A 249 -10.04 0.17 3.92
C HIS A 249 -10.24 0.01 2.42
N SER A 250 -10.28 1.11 1.67
CA SER A 250 -10.48 1.09 0.23
C SER A 250 -9.19 1.29 -0.56
N VAL A 251 -9.20 0.84 -1.80
CA VAL A 251 -8.26 1.22 -2.84
C VAL A 251 -9.04 1.98 -3.90
N ILE A 252 -8.57 3.13 -4.33
CA ILE A 252 -9.19 3.87 -5.44
C ILE A 252 -8.27 3.81 -6.66
N MET A 253 -8.84 3.44 -7.78
CA MET A 253 -8.24 3.52 -9.10
C MET A 253 -8.64 4.84 -9.75
N TRP A 254 -7.68 5.68 -10.08
CA TRP A 254 -7.86 6.99 -10.73
C TRP A 254 -7.38 6.90 -12.18
N ASP A 255 -8.28 7.06 -13.13
CA ASP A 255 -7.93 7.18 -14.54
C ASP A 255 -7.49 8.62 -14.84
N ILE A 256 -6.17 8.80 -14.96
CA ILE A 256 -5.56 10.12 -15.24
C ILE A 256 -5.43 10.36 -16.75
N GLY A 257 -5.31 9.30 -17.54
CA GLY A 257 -5.18 9.33 -19.00
C GLY A 257 -6.50 9.40 -19.74
N GLY A 258 -7.60 9.00 -19.11
CA GLY A 258 -8.92 8.90 -19.71
C GLY A 258 -9.62 10.26 -19.88
N ARG A 259 -10.48 10.35 -20.88
CA ARG A 259 -11.25 11.58 -21.15
C ARG A 259 -12.30 11.90 -20.08
N LYS A 260 -12.65 10.94 -19.24
CA LYS A 260 -13.74 11.06 -18.24
C LYS A 260 -13.22 11.34 -16.83
N GLY A 261 -11.94 11.15 -16.53
CA GLY A 261 -11.39 11.35 -15.19
C GLY A 261 -12.08 10.45 -14.15
N THR A 262 -12.33 9.19 -14.49
CA THR A 262 -13.10 8.26 -13.66
C THR A 262 -12.32 7.83 -12.43
N ALA A 263 -13.03 7.66 -11.31
CA ALA A 263 -12.50 7.10 -10.07
C ALA A 263 -13.33 5.88 -9.68
N ILE A 264 -12.66 4.73 -9.54
CA ILE A 264 -13.33 3.48 -9.15
C ILE A 264 -12.81 3.03 -7.79
N GLU A 265 -13.72 2.88 -6.84
CA GLU A 265 -13.41 2.38 -5.50
C GLU A 265 -13.44 0.86 -5.47
N LEU A 266 -12.34 0.25 -5.02
CA LEU A 266 -12.17 -1.18 -4.85
C LEU A 266 -12.25 -1.53 -3.36
N GLN A 267 -13.27 -2.27 -2.97
CA GLN A 267 -13.55 -2.66 -1.61
C GLN A 267 -13.33 -4.16 -1.41
N GLY A 268 -12.30 -4.55 -0.71
CA GLY A 268 -11.94 -5.95 -0.45
C GLY A 268 -11.15 -6.16 0.85
N HIS A 269 -10.83 -5.08 1.57
CA HIS A 269 -10.13 -5.15 2.85
C HIS A 269 -11.07 -4.86 4.03
N ASN A 270 -10.87 -5.58 5.14
CA ASN A 270 -11.59 -5.37 6.40
C ASN A 270 -10.84 -4.44 7.38
N ASP A 271 -9.60 -4.09 7.07
CA ASP A 271 -8.77 -3.15 7.82
C ASP A 271 -8.05 -2.23 6.82
N LYS A 272 -7.37 -1.21 7.36
CA LYS A 272 -6.64 -0.22 6.56
C LYS A 272 -5.70 -0.88 5.55
N VAL A 273 -5.73 -0.39 4.33
CA VAL A 273 -4.75 -0.76 3.31
C VAL A 273 -3.40 -0.18 3.72
N GLN A 274 -2.36 -0.99 3.80
CA GLN A 274 -1.04 -0.57 4.26
C GLN A 274 -0.04 -0.40 3.12
N ALA A 275 -0.16 -1.25 2.09
CA ALA A 275 0.80 -1.27 1.01
C ALA A 275 0.15 -1.72 -0.30
N LEU A 276 0.67 -1.20 -1.41
CA LEU A 276 0.29 -1.54 -2.77
C LEU A 276 1.52 -1.94 -3.57
N SER A 277 1.36 -2.87 -4.50
CA SER A 277 2.35 -3.20 -5.51
C SER A 277 1.64 -3.54 -6.82
N TYR A 278 2.07 -2.97 -7.93
CA TYR A 278 1.47 -3.19 -9.24
C TYR A 278 2.42 -3.91 -10.19
N ALA A 279 1.92 -4.94 -10.85
CA ALA A 279 2.63 -5.70 -11.86
C ALA A 279 2.15 -5.27 -13.25
N GLN A 280 2.92 -4.44 -13.92
CA GLN A 280 2.56 -3.81 -15.17
C GLN A 280 2.29 -4.82 -16.31
N HIS A 281 3.10 -5.88 -16.41
CA HIS A 281 2.98 -6.84 -17.53
C HIS A 281 1.87 -7.89 -17.31
N THR A 282 1.47 -8.17 -16.08
CA THR A 282 0.33 -9.04 -15.77
C THR A 282 -0.94 -8.24 -15.47
N ARG A 283 -0.84 -6.92 -15.43
CA ARG A 283 -1.92 -5.99 -15.06
C ARG A 283 -2.62 -6.37 -13.76
N GLN A 284 -1.84 -6.77 -12.77
CA GLN A 284 -2.35 -7.14 -11.45
C GLN A 284 -1.90 -6.15 -10.40
N LEU A 285 -2.85 -5.67 -9.62
CA LEU A 285 -2.60 -4.89 -8.42
C LEU A 285 -2.67 -5.81 -7.21
N ILE A 286 -1.68 -5.72 -6.35
CA ILE A 286 -1.66 -6.41 -5.06
C ILE A 286 -1.78 -5.37 -3.98
N SER A 287 -2.80 -5.51 -3.14
CA SER A 287 -3.01 -4.68 -1.96
C SER A 287 -2.93 -5.52 -0.68
N CYS A 288 -2.35 -4.94 0.37
CA CYS A 288 -2.17 -5.60 1.65
C CYS A 288 -2.79 -4.79 2.77
N GLY A 289 -3.58 -5.47 3.60
CA GLY A 289 -4.27 -4.87 4.74
C GLY A 289 -3.51 -5.03 6.06
N GLY A 290 -3.87 -4.21 7.03
CA GLY A 290 -3.36 -4.26 8.41
C GLY A 290 -3.72 -5.54 9.15
N ASP A 291 -4.75 -6.23 8.72
CA ASP A 291 -5.22 -7.52 9.24
C ASP A 291 -4.44 -8.73 8.70
N GLY A 292 -3.48 -8.52 7.79
CA GLY A 292 -2.74 -9.58 7.09
C GLY A 292 -3.45 -10.08 5.83
N GLY A 293 -4.50 -9.41 5.38
CA GLY A 293 -5.16 -9.68 4.10
C GLY A 293 -4.30 -9.25 2.91
N ILE A 294 -4.18 -10.14 1.92
CA ILE A 294 -3.54 -9.88 0.63
C ILE A 294 -4.60 -10.09 -0.44
N VAL A 295 -4.89 -9.05 -1.21
CA VAL A 295 -5.87 -9.10 -2.30
C VAL A 295 -5.17 -8.84 -3.62
N VAL A 296 -5.41 -9.74 -4.59
CA VAL A 296 -4.88 -9.63 -5.96
C VAL A 296 -6.02 -9.22 -6.87
N TRP A 297 -5.93 -8.02 -7.41
CA TRP A 297 -6.93 -7.44 -8.30
C TRP A 297 -6.49 -7.62 -9.75
N ASN A 298 -7.34 -8.18 -10.58
CA ASN A 298 -7.14 -8.17 -12.02
C ASN A 298 -7.54 -6.80 -12.59
N MET A 299 -6.59 -6.08 -13.17
CA MET A 299 -6.82 -4.76 -13.79
C MET A 299 -7.04 -4.85 -15.31
N ASP A 300 -7.04 -6.06 -15.88
CA ASP A 300 -7.34 -6.30 -17.30
C ASP A 300 -8.85 -6.28 -17.58
N VAL A 301 -9.65 -6.40 -16.53
CA VAL A 301 -11.11 -6.37 -16.60
C VAL A 301 -11.60 -4.92 -16.64
N GLU A 302 -12.39 -4.57 -17.64
CA GLU A 302 -13.06 -3.27 -17.69
C GLU A 302 -14.04 -3.16 -16.52
N ARG A 303 -13.74 -2.28 -15.57
CA ARG A 303 -14.54 -2.09 -14.38
C ARG A 303 -15.65 -1.09 -14.63
N GLN A 304 -16.80 -1.34 -14.00
CA GLN A 304 -17.95 -0.45 -14.04
C GLN A 304 -17.98 0.47 -12.84
N GLU A 305 -18.22 1.75 -13.08
CA GLU A 305 -18.46 2.71 -12.01
C GLU A 305 -19.75 2.35 -11.24
N THR A 306 -19.72 2.60 -9.94
CA THR A 306 -20.95 2.51 -9.14
C THR A 306 -21.90 3.62 -9.55
N PRO A 307 -23.17 3.32 -9.83
CA PRO A 307 -24.14 4.35 -10.19
C PRO A 307 -24.39 5.30 -9.02
N GLU A 308 -24.67 6.54 -9.32
CA GLU A 308 -25.12 7.49 -8.31
C GLU A 308 -26.39 6.98 -7.59
N TRP A 309 -26.49 7.26 -6.31
CA TRP A 309 -27.65 6.87 -5.55
C TRP A 309 -28.81 7.79 -5.88
N LEU A 310 -29.89 7.17 -6.34
CA LEU A 310 -31.09 7.89 -6.70
C LEU A 310 -31.93 8.14 -5.44
N ASP A 311 -32.20 9.40 -5.15
CA ASP A 311 -33.12 9.77 -4.10
C ASP A 311 -34.57 9.56 -4.54
N SER A 312 -35.39 9.07 -3.62
CA SER A 312 -36.82 8.87 -3.83
C SER A 312 -37.56 8.86 -2.51
N ASP A 313 -38.78 9.36 -2.51
CA ASP A 313 -39.68 9.34 -1.34
C ASP A 313 -40.35 8.00 -1.12
N SER A 314 -40.28 7.11 -2.11
CA SER A 314 -40.86 5.75 -2.07
C SER A 314 -39.89 4.74 -2.67
N CYS A 315 -40.10 3.46 -2.33
CA CYS A 315 -39.31 2.36 -2.87
C CYS A 315 -39.55 2.24 -4.40
N GLN A 316 -38.50 2.41 -5.20
CA GLN A 316 -38.54 2.35 -6.66
C GLN A 316 -38.81 0.93 -7.23
N LYS A 317 -39.19 -0.04 -6.38
CA LYS A 317 -39.54 -1.40 -6.76
C LYS A 317 -40.99 -1.79 -6.38
N CYS A 318 -41.50 -1.28 -5.27
CA CYS A 318 -42.85 -1.63 -4.80
C CYS A 318 -43.70 -0.40 -4.44
N ASP A 319 -43.21 0.79 -4.70
CA ASP A 319 -43.86 2.10 -4.49
C ASP A 319 -44.36 2.37 -3.06
N GLN A 320 -43.91 1.57 -2.09
CA GLN A 320 -44.21 1.84 -0.68
C GLN A 320 -43.43 3.06 -0.17
N PRO A 321 -44.10 3.97 0.57
CA PRO A 321 -43.46 5.20 1.05
C PRO A 321 -42.33 4.89 2.01
N PHE A 322 -41.29 5.72 1.98
CA PHE A 322 -40.29 5.76 3.05
C PHE A 322 -40.83 6.58 4.24
N PHE A 323 -40.27 6.39 5.41
CA PHE A 323 -40.86 6.93 6.64
C PHE A 323 -40.86 8.48 6.75
N TRP A 324 -40.17 9.19 5.86
CA TRP A 324 -40.25 10.66 5.75
C TRP A 324 -41.33 11.16 4.78
N ASN A 325 -41.94 10.31 3.96
CA ASN A 325 -42.99 10.65 3.04
C ASN A 325 -44.37 10.59 3.75
N PHE A 326 -44.60 11.52 4.64
CA PHE A 326 -45.80 11.56 5.49
C PHE A 326 -47.10 11.67 4.67
N LYS A 327 -47.08 12.38 3.55
CA LYS A 327 -48.25 12.55 2.67
C LYS A 327 -48.70 11.18 2.13
N GLN A 328 -47.78 10.44 1.50
CA GLN A 328 -48.14 9.14 0.93
C GLN A 328 -48.43 8.09 2.00
N MET A 329 -47.84 8.18 3.19
CA MET A 329 -48.16 7.34 4.35
C MET A 329 -49.63 7.56 4.78
N TRP A 330 -50.05 8.82 4.83
CA TRP A 330 -51.39 9.20 5.20
C TRP A 330 -52.40 8.71 4.18
N ASP A 331 -52.15 8.96 2.91
CA ASP A 331 -53.03 8.56 1.77
C ASP A 331 -53.17 7.03 1.64
N SER A 332 -52.04 6.31 1.79
CA SER A 332 -52.00 4.84 1.64
C SER A 332 -52.34 4.07 2.92
N LYS A 333 -52.44 4.76 4.06
CA LYS A 333 -52.60 4.16 5.41
C LYS A 333 -51.51 3.12 5.76
N LYS A 334 -50.31 3.29 5.21
CA LYS A 334 -49.17 2.40 5.43
C LYS A 334 -48.04 3.14 6.18
N ILE A 335 -47.41 2.43 7.11
CA ILE A 335 -46.23 2.94 7.81
C ILE A 335 -45.04 2.94 6.84
N GLY A 336 -44.31 4.04 6.83
CA GLY A 336 -43.13 4.19 5.98
C GLY A 336 -42.04 3.18 6.28
N LEU A 337 -41.27 2.84 5.28
CA LEU A 337 -40.17 1.88 5.35
C LEU A 337 -38.82 2.59 5.40
N ARG A 338 -37.81 1.89 5.91
CA ARG A 338 -36.41 2.39 5.87
C ARG A 338 -35.89 2.33 4.45
N GLN A 339 -35.30 3.44 4.00
CA GLN A 339 -34.61 3.51 2.70
C GLN A 339 -33.27 2.77 2.75
N HIS A 340 -32.97 2.10 1.66
CA HIS A 340 -31.68 1.52 1.29
C HIS A 340 -31.42 1.80 -0.18
N HIS A 341 -30.18 1.58 -0.62
CA HIS A 341 -29.82 1.67 -2.03
C HIS A 341 -29.25 0.35 -2.55
N CYS A 342 -29.65 -0.01 -3.77
CA CYS A 342 -29.05 -1.12 -4.49
C CYS A 342 -27.66 -0.73 -5.00
N ARG A 343 -26.63 -1.49 -4.69
CA ARG A 343 -25.26 -1.19 -5.12
C ARG A 343 -25.06 -1.35 -6.62
N LYS A 344 -25.85 -2.22 -7.30
CA LYS A 344 -25.73 -2.43 -8.76
C LYS A 344 -26.42 -1.35 -9.59
N CYS A 345 -27.61 -0.87 -9.20
CA CYS A 345 -28.39 0.05 -10.03
C CYS A 345 -28.66 1.43 -9.39
N GLY A 346 -28.16 1.70 -8.18
CA GLY A 346 -28.34 2.98 -7.48
C GLY A 346 -29.72 3.27 -6.93
N LYS A 347 -30.76 2.47 -7.29
CA LYS A 347 -32.15 2.72 -6.92
C LYS A 347 -32.38 2.72 -5.41
N ALA A 348 -33.22 3.66 -4.95
CA ALA A 348 -33.76 3.67 -3.60
C ALA A 348 -34.76 2.53 -3.40
N VAL A 349 -34.53 1.64 -2.46
CA VAL A 349 -35.27 0.41 -2.26
C VAL A 349 -35.53 0.14 -0.79
N CYS A 350 -36.67 -0.53 -0.48
CA CYS A 350 -36.95 -0.98 0.88
C CYS A 350 -36.22 -2.29 1.23
N GLY A 351 -36.19 -2.63 2.51
CA GLY A 351 -35.55 -3.86 2.99
C GLY A 351 -36.12 -5.14 2.39
N LYS A 352 -37.46 -5.18 2.07
CA LYS A 352 -38.12 -6.34 1.45
C LYS A 352 -37.66 -6.56 0.02
N CYS A 353 -37.57 -5.49 -0.79
CA CYS A 353 -37.14 -5.56 -2.20
C CYS A 353 -35.62 -5.63 -2.39
N SER A 354 -34.87 -5.67 -1.32
CA SER A 354 -33.39 -5.75 -1.31
C SER A 354 -32.89 -6.60 -0.14
N SER A 355 -33.53 -7.72 0.07
CA SER A 355 -33.17 -8.67 1.14
C SER A 355 -31.90 -9.43 0.82
N LYS A 356 -31.59 -9.61 -0.46
CA LYS A 356 -30.47 -10.39 -0.97
C LYS A 356 -29.15 -9.58 -0.95
N ARG A 357 -28.05 -10.31 -0.95
CA ARG A 357 -26.69 -9.79 -1.02
C ARG A 357 -25.96 -10.47 -2.16
N SER A 358 -25.00 -9.79 -2.76
CA SER A 358 -24.07 -10.36 -3.74
C SER A 358 -22.76 -9.60 -3.74
N SER A 359 -21.66 -10.27 -3.98
CA SER A 359 -20.42 -9.62 -4.41
C SER A 359 -20.56 -9.19 -5.87
N ILE A 360 -19.92 -8.09 -6.23
CA ILE A 360 -19.86 -7.57 -7.61
C ILE A 360 -18.44 -7.04 -7.85
N PRO A 361 -17.44 -7.92 -8.01
CA PRO A 361 -16.05 -7.53 -8.20
C PRO A 361 -15.83 -6.58 -9.38
N LEU A 362 -16.61 -6.75 -10.45
CA LEU A 362 -16.59 -5.87 -11.62
C LEU A 362 -16.87 -4.39 -11.27
N MET A 363 -17.63 -4.15 -10.21
CA MET A 363 -17.91 -2.80 -9.66
C MET A 363 -17.07 -2.48 -8.43
N GLY A 364 -16.05 -3.29 -8.10
CA GLY A 364 -15.15 -3.10 -6.96
C GLY A 364 -15.66 -3.68 -5.63
N PHE A 365 -16.78 -4.41 -5.60
CA PHE A 365 -17.31 -5.01 -4.38
C PHE A 365 -16.92 -6.49 -4.26
N GLU A 366 -15.81 -6.78 -3.56
CA GLU A 366 -15.33 -8.14 -3.32
C GLU A 366 -16.09 -8.86 -2.19
N PHE A 367 -16.82 -8.13 -1.36
CA PHE A 367 -17.69 -8.70 -0.33
C PHE A 367 -19.17 -8.47 -0.66
N GLU A 368 -20.03 -9.22 -0.01
CA GLU A 368 -21.47 -9.17 -0.25
C GLU A 368 -22.09 -7.82 0.12
N VAL A 369 -22.58 -7.10 -0.88
CA VAL A 369 -23.29 -5.84 -0.74
C VAL A 369 -24.78 -6.00 -1.00
N ARG A 370 -25.57 -5.04 -0.52
CA ARG A 370 -27.02 -5.02 -0.74
C ARG A 370 -27.34 -4.77 -2.21
N VAL A 371 -28.16 -5.65 -2.79
CA VAL A 371 -28.71 -5.52 -4.15
C VAL A 371 -30.23 -5.70 -4.12
N CYS A 372 -30.95 -5.09 -5.06
CA CYS A 372 -32.38 -5.37 -5.21
C CYS A 372 -32.59 -6.74 -5.87
N ASP A 373 -33.76 -7.33 -5.65
CA ASP A 373 -34.02 -8.70 -6.08
C ASP A 373 -33.83 -8.91 -7.59
N SER A 374 -34.26 -7.95 -8.42
CA SER A 374 -34.06 -8.02 -9.88
C SER A 374 -32.57 -7.89 -10.30
N CYS A 375 -31.78 -7.10 -9.58
CA CYS A 375 -30.34 -7.05 -9.84
C CYS A 375 -29.64 -8.32 -9.38
N HIS A 376 -30.07 -8.90 -8.27
CA HIS A 376 -29.51 -10.16 -7.79
C HIS A 376 -29.71 -11.31 -8.81
N GLU A 377 -30.85 -11.37 -9.46
CA GLU A 377 -31.17 -12.35 -10.50
C GLU A 377 -30.41 -12.08 -11.81
N ALA A 378 -30.11 -10.82 -12.09
CA ALA A 378 -29.38 -10.40 -13.30
C ALA A 378 -27.85 -10.44 -13.17
N ILE A 379 -27.29 -10.61 -11.97
CA ILE A 379 -25.83 -10.72 -11.78
C ILE A 379 -25.37 -12.09 -12.29
N THR A 380 -24.44 -12.08 -13.26
CA THR A 380 -23.85 -13.30 -13.84
C THR A 380 -22.76 -13.89 -12.94
N ASP A 381 -22.40 -15.14 -13.20
CA ASP A 381 -21.31 -15.80 -12.46
C ASP A 381 -19.94 -15.13 -12.75
N GLU A 382 -19.77 -14.57 -13.95
CA GLU A 382 -18.60 -13.79 -14.32
C GLU A 382 -18.48 -12.50 -13.49
N GLU A 383 -19.61 -11.80 -13.28
CA GLU A 383 -19.64 -10.61 -12.41
C GLU A 383 -19.40 -10.95 -10.93
N ARG A 384 -19.62 -12.21 -10.52
CA ARG A 384 -19.40 -12.72 -9.16
C ARG A 384 -18.02 -13.35 -8.97
N ALA A 385 -17.26 -13.56 -10.06
CA ALA A 385 -15.96 -14.22 -9.99
C ALA A 385 -15.04 -13.51 -8.97
N PRO A 386 -14.61 -14.21 -7.91
CA PRO A 386 -13.84 -13.58 -6.84
C PRO A 386 -12.44 -13.23 -7.31
N THR A 387 -11.94 -12.13 -6.82
CA THR A 387 -10.51 -11.83 -6.84
C THR A 387 -9.78 -12.79 -5.90
N ALA A 388 -8.55 -13.16 -6.22
CA ALA A 388 -7.76 -14.01 -5.34
C ALA A 388 -7.45 -13.25 -4.03
N THR A 389 -7.86 -13.83 -2.91
CA THR A 389 -7.64 -13.25 -1.58
C THR A 389 -6.93 -14.27 -0.69
N PHE A 390 -5.86 -13.83 -0.03
CA PHE A 390 -5.12 -14.61 0.96
C PHE A 390 -5.17 -13.89 2.30
N HIS A 391 -5.15 -14.64 3.38
CA HIS A 391 -5.20 -14.06 4.71
C HIS A 391 -4.21 -14.73 5.66
N ASP A 392 -3.39 -13.93 6.30
CA ASP A 392 -2.49 -14.38 7.38
C ASP A 392 -2.66 -13.50 8.61
N SER A 393 -3.57 -13.88 9.48
CA SER A 393 -3.96 -13.11 10.67
C SER A 393 -2.84 -12.82 11.66
N LYS A 394 -1.70 -13.53 11.55
CA LYS A 394 -0.52 -13.32 12.41
C LYS A 394 0.50 -12.38 11.79
N HIS A 395 0.32 -12.00 10.53
CA HIS A 395 1.26 -11.20 9.76
C HIS A 395 0.64 -9.85 9.37
N ASN A 396 0.61 -8.90 10.29
CA ASN A 396 0.14 -7.55 10.01
C ASN A 396 1.12 -6.88 9.04
N ILE A 397 0.74 -6.82 7.75
CA ILE A 397 1.60 -6.40 6.65
C ILE A 397 1.70 -4.88 6.65
N VAL A 398 2.93 -4.39 6.56
CA VAL A 398 3.24 -2.95 6.50
C VAL A 398 3.91 -2.53 5.20
N HIS A 399 4.50 -3.49 4.48
CA HIS A 399 5.10 -3.23 3.18
C HIS A 399 5.03 -4.48 2.31
N VAL A 400 4.87 -4.26 1.00
CA VAL A 400 4.79 -5.31 -0.02
C VAL A 400 5.68 -4.95 -1.21
N HIS A 401 6.28 -5.97 -1.81
CA HIS A 401 6.96 -5.86 -3.10
C HIS A 401 6.68 -7.12 -3.92
N PHE A 402 6.19 -6.92 -5.14
CA PHE A 402 5.89 -8.00 -6.06
C PHE A 402 6.91 -8.04 -7.19
N ASP A 403 7.65 -9.15 -7.32
CA ASP A 403 8.48 -9.47 -8.48
C ASP A 403 7.67 -10.32 -9.46
N ALA A 404 6.97 -9.64 -10.35
CA ALA A 404 6.08 -10.27 -11.29
C ALA A 404 6.82 -11.17 -12.31
N THR A 405 8.10 -10.90 -12.61
CA THR A 405 8.89 -11.78 -13.51
C THR A 405 9.17 -13.15 -12.93
N ARG A 406 9.14 -13.28 -11.60
CA ARG A 406 9.34 -14.54 -10.88
C ARG A 406 8.06 -15.07 -10.24
N GLY A 407 6.99 -14.29 -10.24
CA GLY A 407 5.78 -14.61 -9.51
C GLY A 407 5.99 -14.60 -7.98
N TRP A 408 6.88 -13.77 -7.45
CA TRP A 408 7.19 -13.73 -6.03
C TRP A 408 6.71 -12.46 -5.37
N LEU A 409 5.92 -12.63 -4.32
CA LEU A 409 5.49 -11.55 -3.45
C LEU A 409 6.29 -11.59 -2.15
N LEU A 410 6.91 -10.48 -1.81
CA LEU A 410 7.58 -10.28 -0.53
C LEU A 410 6.74 -9.37 0.34
N THR A 411 6.46 -9.81 1.56
CA THR A 411 5.75 -9.02 2.56
C THR A 411 6.59 -8.88 3.83
N SER A 412 6.51 -7.72 4.47
CA SER A 412 7.06 -7.51 5.81
C SER A 412 5.95 -7.10 6.77
N GLY A 413 5.97 -7.67 7.97
CA GLY A 413 4.94 -7.45 8.97
C GLY A 413 5.46 -6.85 10.28
N THR A 414 4.52 -6.40 11.12
CA THR A 414 4.82 -5.93 12.48
C THR A 414 5.26 -7.05 13.41
N ASP A 415 5.03 -8.30 13.05
CA ASP A 415 5.51 -9.54 13.68
C ASP A 415 7.04 -9.73 13.54
N LYS A 416 7.72 -8.82 12.84
CA LYS A 416 9.18 -8.84 12.56
C LYS A 416 9.60 -9.96 11.61
N VAL A 417 8.67 -10.48 10.82
CA VAL A 417 8.90 -11.52 9.84
C VAL A 417 8.84 -10.94 8.44
N ILE A 418 9.72 -11.42 7.57
CA ILE A 418 9.61 -11.27 6.12
C ILE A 418 9.11 -12.59 5.57
N LYS A 419 8.04 -12.56 4.78
CA LYS A 419 7.49 -13.73 4.10
C LYS A 419 7.66 -13.59 2.61
N LEU A 420 8.02 -14.69 1.97
CA LEU A 420 8.08 -14.83 0.53
C LEU A 420 6.96 -15.78 0.11
N TRP A 421 6.07 -15.28 -0.76
CA TRP A 421 4.93 -16.00 -1.28
C TRP A 421 5.19 -16.35 -2.74
N ASP A 422 4.92 -17.60 -3.13
CA ASP A 422 4.87 -18.00 -4.52
C ASP A 422 3.48 -17.66 -5.09
N MET A 423 3.44 -16.69 -5.97
CA MET A 423 2.22 -16.20 -6.61
C MET A 423 2.00 -16.82 -7.99
N THR A 424 2.88 -17.69 -8.46
CA THR A 424 2.79 -18.33 -9.79
C THR A 424 1.40 -18.93 -10.05
N PRO A 425 0.73 -19.60 -9.07
CA PRO A 425 -0.60 -20.17 -9.29
C PRO A 425 -1.72 -19.14 -9.47
N VAL A 426 -1.47 -17.88 -9.17
CA VAL A 426 -2.48 -16.80 -9.13
C VAL A 426 -2.24 -15.76 -10.22
N VAL A 427 -1.01 -15.73 -10.76
CA VAL A 427 -0.52 -14.70 -11.68
C VAL A 427 -0.37 -15.26 -13.10
N SER A 428 -0.62 -16.56 -13.29
CA SER A 428 -0.57 -17.25 -14.60
C SER A 428 -1.83 -17.00 -15.45
#